data_942a13f9a0713841b718fdc3673280ff
#
_entry.id   942a13f9a0713841b718fdc3673280ff
#
_cell.length_a   1.000
_cell.length_b   1.000
_cell.length_c   1.000
_cell.angle_alpha   90.00
_cell.angle_beta   90.00
_cell.angle_gamma   90.00
#
_symmetry.space_group_name_H-M   'P 1'
#
loop_
_entity.id
_entity.type
_entity.pdbx_description
1 polymer ?
#
loop_
_entity_poly.entity_id
_entity_poly.type
_entity_poly.pdbx_seq_one_letter_code
_entity_poly.pdbx_strand_id
1 'polypeptide(L)'
;MWGSHKLTEPAMNRALVSLQSYVHMAKALEVNSIKAVATAAVRLAKNGDEFIETVKRETGLDLECISGEEEARLGFLGVINTIGLKDFVIFDLGGASTEVTLVRNRQIEQSVSLPIGALTLTGTYQKGDEFTDKEYNKMIKAIRNAIEEQPWLKNTKMPLLGIGGTARNIAKMDQRKLSYPITKLHNYEIPYHRFTELLDEVRSKPLGQRKKINGLSSERAAIIIAGMSIVYELFNYVNCKTLVVGGSGLREGLFYDYYGHNYLGGNPIIPDILIHSAENVLLEMTRHELVHAKYICRLADTLFEQWWSLHKGDNALRRCLQVASLLHDIGKRVNYYSHARHGCYMLVNSNLYGMTHIEQAFRAFLVMNSHGLTPKEYKNFLYGKLLDDEQRSIGQKLSIILAIAEALDESHEQLVMNLDSRISPDEVRLIIQYPKHRDIDITKGAVEKLVKPFKKEFKRQLEIEWSPQ
;
A
#
# COMPACT_ATOMS: atom_id res chain seq x y z
N MET A 1 24.86 3.45 22.57
CA MET A 1 26.08 3.41 21.74
C MET A 1 26.92 4.69 21.75
N TRP A 2 26.41 5.80 22.27
CA TRP A 2 27.13 7.10 22.24
C TRP A 2 28.43 7.03 23.04
N GLY A 3 29.55 7.34 22.41
CA GLY A 3 30.90 7.44 22.99
C GLY A 3 31.70 6.12 23.09
N SER A 4 31.11 4.96 23.32
CA SER A 4 31.84 3.69 23.46
C SER A 4 31.91 2.83 22.19
N HIS A 5 31.07 3.08 21.20
CA HIS A 5 30.86 2.22 20.03
C HIS A 5 30.57 0.76 20.40
N LYS A 6 29.95 0.50 21.55
CA LYS A 6 29.55 -0.84 22.02
C LYS A 6 28.05 -0.90 22.26
N LEU A 7 27.46 -2.05 22.00
CA LEU A 7 26.12 -2.38 22.50
C LEU A 7 26.17 -2.42 24.03
N THR A 8 25.20 -1.77 24.68
CA THR A 8 25.12 -1.79 26.15
C THR A 8 24.47 -3.09 26.62
N GLU A 9 24.88 -3.61 27.78
CA GLU A 9 24.25 -4.82 28.36
C GLU A 9 22.73 -4.75 28.45
N PRO A 10 22.12 -3.63 28.94
CA PRO A 10 20.65 -3.53 28.95
C PRO A 10 20.01 -3.62 27.56
N ALA A 11 20.70 -3.13 26.51
CA ALA A 11 20.19 -3.23 25.13
C ALA A 11 20.29 -4.66 24.60
N MET A 12 21.41 -5.34 24.84
CA MET A 12 21.60 -6.75 24.46
C MET A 12 20.60 -7.65 25.18
N ASN A 13 20.39 -7.45 26.49
CA ASN A 13 19.41 -8.25 27.26
C ASN A 13 17.97 -8.04 26.76
N ARG A 14 17.56 -6.80 26.44
CA ARG A 14 16.23 -6.58 25.84
C ARG A 14 16.08 -7.26 24.49
N ALA A 15 17.11 -7.23 23.66
CA ALA A 15 17.09 -7.89 22.37
C ALA A 15 17.00 -9.42 22.52
N LEU A 16 17.78 -10.01 23.43
CA LEU A 16 17.74 -11.46 23.73
C LEU A 16 16.36 -11.91 24.21
N VAL A 17 15.75 -11.19 25.16
CA VAL A 17 14.38 -11.49 25.64
C VAL A 17 13.37 -11.45 24.48
N SER A 18 13.48 -10.45 23.60
CA SER A 18 12.62 -10.36 22.41
C SER A 18 12.82 -11.52 21.44
N LEU A 19 14.08 -11.88 21.16
CA LEU A 19 14.43 -12.99 20.26
C LEU A 19 13.97 -14.34 20.83
N GLN A 20 14.14 -14.58 22.14
CA GLN A 20 13.62 -15.77 22.81
C GLN A 20 12.10 -15.86 22.68
N SER A 21 11.40 -14.74 22.86
CA SER A 21 9.94 -14.66 22.68
C SER A 21 9.52 -15.00 21.24
N TYR A 22 10.24 -14.49 20.23
CA TYR A 22 9.98 -14.81 18.82
C TYR A 22 10.25 -16.28 18.49
N VAL A 23 11.32 -16.87 19.03
CA VAL A 23 11.60 -18.32 18.87
C VAL A 23 10.51 -19.17 19.51
N HIS A 24 10.06 -18.79 20.70
CA HIS A 24 8.95 -19.47 21.37
C HIS A 24 7.65 -19.39 20.55
N MET A 25 7.33 -18.20 20.03
CA MET A 25 6.17 -18.00 19.17
C MET A 25 6.27 -18.80 17.87
N ALA A 26 7.43 -18.80 17.23
CA ALA A 26 7.67 -19.57 16.01
C ALA A 26 7.48 -21.07 16.22
N LYS A 27 7.94 -21.61 17.35
CA LYS A 27 7.72 -23.01 17.73
C LYS A 27 6.22 -23.31 17.96
N ALA A 28 5.52 -22.42 18.66
CA ALA A 28 4.08 -22.58 18.93
C ALA A 28 3.23 -22.51 17.65
N LEU A 29 3.69 -21.79 16.64
CA LEU A 29 3.06 -21.66 15.32
C LEU A 29 3.57 -22.70 14.30
N GLU A 30 4.39 -23.65 14.73
CA GLU A 30 4.97 -24.72 13.89
C GLU A 30 5.70 -24.15 12.64
N VAL A 31 6.41 -23.01 12.82
CA VAL A 31 7.16 -22.37 11.74
C VAL A 31 8.33 -23.24 11.31
N ASN A 32 8.45 -23.53 10.01
CA ASN A 32 9.49 -24.40 9.46
C ASN A 32 10.86 -23.73 9.33
N SER A 33 10.92 -22.41 9.18
CA SER A 33 12.17 -21.66 8.96
C SER A 33 12.09 -20.27 9.54
N ILE A 34 13.19 -19.80 10.12
CA ILE A 34 13.35 -18.44 10.63
C ILE A 34 14.56 -17.82 9.97
N LYS A 35 14.41 -16.68 9.30
CA LYS A 35 15.50 -15.84 8.84
C LYS A 35 15.64 -14.66 9.79
N ALA A 36 16.81 -14.52 10.43
CA ALA A 36 17.11 -13.42 11.34
C ALA A 36 18.28 -12.60 10.83
N VAL A 37 18.13 -11.28 10.77
CA VAL A 37 19.19 -10.37 10.32
C VAL A 37 19.44 -9.27 11.32
N ALA A 38 20.70 -8.85 11.42
CA ALA A 38 21.15 -7.69 12.16
C ALA A 38 21.67 -6.61 11.20
N THR A 39 21.46 -5.35 11.53
CA THR A 39 21.80 -4.21 10.67
C THR A 39 22.79 -3.27 11.37
N ALA A 40 22.84 -2.00 10.97
CA ALA A 40 23.83 -1.00 11.39
C ALA A 40 24.17 -1.00 12.89
N ALA A 41 23.19 -1.22 13.77
CA ALA A 41 23.43 -1.18 15.21
C ALA A 41 24.39 -2.27 15.70
N VAL A 42 24.31 -3.46 15.15
CA VAL A 42 25.22 -4.60 15.46
C VAL A 42 26.48 -4.49 14.62
N ARG A 43 26.32 -4.21 13.33
CA ARG A 43 27.44 -4.09 12.36
C ARG A 43 28.52 -3.09 12.79
N LEU A 44 28.10 -1.95 13.37
CA LEU A 44 29.02 -0.90 13.79
C LEU A 44 29.50 -1.04 15.24
N ALA A 45 29.02 -2.01 15.98
CA ALA A 45 29.38 -2.20 17.37
C ALA A 45 30.65 -3.02 17.51
N LYS A 46 31.61 -2.56 18.34
CA LYS A 46 32.84 -3.29 18.63
C LYS A 46 32.62 -4.67 19.27
N ASN A 47 31.46 -4.89 19.90
CA ASN A 47 31.04 -6.14 20.50
C ASN A 47 29.86 -6.77 19.73
N GLY A 48 29.74 -6.47 18.42
CA GLY A 48 28.67 -7.02 17.57
C GLY A 48 28.78 -8.53 17.42
N ASP A 49 29.97 -9.04 17.15
CA ASP A 49 30.21 -10.48 16.98
C ASP A 49 29.94 -11.27 18.28
N GLU A 50 30.38 -10.74 19.43
CA GLU A 50 30.04 -11.30 20.74
C GLU A 50 28.54 -11.40 20.98
N PHE A 51 27.81 -10.38 20.55
CA PHE A 51 26.34 -10.38 20.64
C PHE A 51 25.72 -11.44 19.73
N ILE A 52 26.20 -11.60 18.48
CA ILE A 52 25.73 -12.62 17.54
C ILE A 52 25.95 -14.03 18.11
N GLU A 53 27.15 -14.31 18.66
CA GLU A 53 27.44 -15.57 19.30
C GLU A 53 26.54 -15.83 20.53
N THR A 54 26.28 -14.79 21.30
CA THR A 54 25.36 -14.86 22.45
C THR A 54 23.94 -15.19 22.00
N VAL A 55 23.44 -14.56 20.93
CA VAL A 55 22.12 -14.89 20.35
C VAL A 55 22.07 -16.35 19.92
N LYS A 56 23.09 -16.85 19.23
CA LYS A 56 23.15 -18.25 18.80
C LYS A 56 23.09 -19.21 19.97
N ARG A 57 23.88 -18.96 21.01
CA ARG A 57 23.93 -19.79 22.22
C ARG A 57 22.61 -19.78 22.99
N GLU A 58 22.01 -18.62 23.19
CA GLU A 58 20.83 -18.44 24.05
C GLU A 58 19.50 -18.75 23.35
N THR A 59 19.44 -18.66 22.02
CA THR A 59 18.19 -18.78 21.27
C THR A 59 18.22 -19.84 20.17
N GLY A 60 19.39 -20.31 19.77
CA GLY A 60 19.60 -21.19 18.63
C GLY A 60 19.44 -20.52 17.26
N LEU A 61 19.17 -19.21 17.22
CA LEU A 61 19.02 -18.48 15.96
C LEU A 61 20.38 -18.17 15.32
N ASP A 62 20.45 -18.37 14.01
CA ASP A 62 21.53 -17.85 13.17
C ASP A 62 21.22 -16.40 12.81
N LEU A 63 21.85 -15.46 13.52
CA LEU A 63 21.69 -14.03 13.29
C LEU A 63 22.76 -13.57 12.28
N GLU A 64 22.31 -13.28 11.05
CA GLU A 64 23.18 -12.79 9.98
C GLU A 64 23.33 -11.27 10.06
N CYS A 65 24.58 -10.78 10.15
CA CYS A 65 24.84 -9.34 10.08
C CYS A 65 25.02 -8.92 8.63
N ILE A 66 23.99 -8.27 8.05
CA ILE A 66 23.98 -7.85 6.66
C ILE A 66 24.71 -6.53 6.42
N SER A 67 25.25 -6.34 5.22
CA SER A 67 25.87 -5.08 4.78
C SER A 67 24.83 -3.96 4.62
N GLY A 68 25.29 -2.71 4.53
CA GLY A 68 24.39 -1.57 4.23
C GLY A 68 23.79 -1.66 2.82
N GLU A 69 24.52 -2.21 1.88
CA GLU A 69 24.06 -2.45 0.51
C GLU A 69 22.94 -3.51 0.48
N GLU A 70 23.13 -4.60 1.23
CA GLU A 70 22.10 -5.64 1.35
C GLU A 70 20.87 -5.14 2.11
N GLU A 71 21.06 -4.32 3.15
CA GLU A 71 19.98 -3.64 3.87
C GLU A 71 19.13 -2.76 2.93
N ALA A 72 19.79 -1.98 2.05
CA ALA A 72 19.13 -1.16 1.04
C ALA A 72 18.41 -2.01 -0.04
N ARG A 73 19.07 -3.09 -0.52
CA ARG A 73 18.49 -4.03 -1.49
C ARG A 73 17.21 -4.69 -0.94
N LEU A 74 17.25 -5.17 0.27
CA LEU A 74 16.09 -5.78 0.93
C LEU A 74 15.00 -4.74 1.22
N GLY A 75 15.38 -3.55 1.67
CA GLY A 75 14.44 -2.43 1.81
C GLY A 75 13.71 -2.11 0.51
N PHE A 76 14.46 -2.04 -0.60
CA PHE A 76 13.91 -1.88 -1.94
C PHE A 76 12.95 -3.01 -2.31
N LEU A 77 13.30 -4.29 -2.09
CA LEU A 77 12.42 -5.43 -2.40
C LEU A 77 11.10 -5.36 -1.65
N GLY A 78 11.11 -4.95 -0.39
CA GLY A 78 9.87 -4.75 0.39
C GLY A 78 9.00 -3.65 -0.19
N VAL A 79 9.60 -2.58 -0.67
CA VAL A 79 8.90 -1.45 -1.28
C VAL A 79 8.38 -1.79 -2.67
N ILE A 80 9.25 -2.29 -3.57
CA ILE A 80 8.92 -2.48 -4.98
C ILE A 80 7.80 -3.50 -5.21
N ASN A 81 7.61 -4.42 -4.26
CA ASN A 81 6.55 -5.43 -4.30
C ASN A 81 5.24 -4.99 -3.62
N THR A 82 5.18 -3.75 -3.12
CA THR A 82 3.99 -3.25 -2.42
C THR A 82 3.53 -1.88 -2.90
N ILE A 83 4.40 -1.13 -3.60
CA ILE A 83 4.12 0.22 -4.12
C ILE A 83 4.05 0.18 -5.65
N GLY A 84 3.01 0.79 -6.22
CA GLY A 84 2.75 0.81 -7.67
C GLY A 84 3.59 1.81 -8.47
N LEU A 85 4.45 2.61 -7.84
CA LEU A 85 5.31 3.57 -8.51
C LEU A 85 6.42 2.87 -9.30
N LYS A 86 6.82 3.48 -10.44
CA LYS A 86 7.93 3.00 -11.27
C LYS A 86 9.22 3.74 -11.00
N ASP A 87 9.10 5.05 -10.76
CA ASP A 87 10.21 5.99 -10.60
C ASP A 87 10.01 6.79 -9.31
N PHE A 88 10.92 6.68 -8.36
CA PHE A 88 10.84 7.33 -7.05
C PHE A 88 12.17 7.27 -6.31
N VAL A 89 12.28 8.05 -5.23
CA VAL A 89 13.43 8.01 -4.31
C VAL A 89 12.96 7.41 -2.99
N ILE A 90 13.52 6.26 -2.59
CA ILE A 90 13.29 5.67 -1.26
C ILE A 90 14.21 6.36 -0.26
N PHE A 91 13.73 6.61 0.94
CA PHE A 91 14.58 6.81 2.11
C PHE A 91 14.11 5.94 3.28
N ASP A 92 15.06 5.26 3.92
CA ASP A 92 14.86 4.60 5.21
C ASP A 92 15.60 5.40 6.28
N LEU A 93 14.84 6.14 7.10
CA LEU A 93 15.40 7.03 8.09
C LEU A 93 15.53 6.32 9.43
N GLY A 94 16.75 5.87 9.71
CA GLY A 94 17.13 5.24 10.94
C GLY A 94 17.53 6.22 12.07
N GLY A 95 18.01 5.64 13.14
CA GLY A 95 18.56 6.44 14.26
C GLY A 95 19.94 7.00 13.99
N ALA A 96 20.81 6.24 13.32
CA ALA A 96 22.21 6.56 13.07
C ALA A 96 22.50 6.95 11.62
N SER A 97 21.81 6.38 10.67
CA SER A 97 21.97 6.59 9.23
C SER A 97 20.65 6.82 8.53
N THR A 98 20.71 7.21 7.28
CA THR A 98 19.58 7.28 6.35
C THR A 98 20.02 6.66 5.04
N GLU A 99 19.41 5.53 4.68
CA GLU A 99 19.61 4.87 3.41
C GLU A 99 18.74 5.59 2.37
N VAL A 100 19.36 6.00 1.24
CA VAL A 100 18.67 6.67 0.13
C VAL A 100 18.91 5.89 -1.14
N THR A 101 17.84 5.52 -1.84
CA THR A 101 17.90 4.72 -3.06
C THR A 101 17.07 5.37 -4.16
N LEU A 102 17.69 5.61 -5.32
CA LEU A 102 17.02 6.05 -6.55
C LEU A 102 16.54 4.83 -7.32
N VAL A 103 15.23 4.80 -7.58
CA VAL A 103 14.58 3.75 -8.36
C VAL A 103 14.07 4.32 -9.67
N ARG A 104 14.42 3.66 -10.79
CA ARG A 104 13.88 3.92 -12.13
C ARG A 104 13.40 2.63 -12.78
N ASN A 105 12.26 2.70 -13.43
CA ASN A 105 11.65 1.54 -14.10
C ASN A 105 11.60 0.30 -13.19
N ARG A 106 11.32 0.51 -11.90
CA ARG A 106 11.27 -0.55 -10.88
C ARG A 106 12.60 -1.28 -10.64
N GLN A 107 13.72 -0.60 -10.88
CA GLN A 107 15.08 -1.11 -10.61
C GLN A 107 15.89 -0.07 -9.84
N ILE A 108 16.81 -0.54 -9.00
CA ILE A 108 17.76 0.33 -8.32
C ILE A 108 18.73 0.91 -9.36
N GLU A 109 18.79 2.23 -9.43
CA GLU A 109 19.80 2.93 -10.24
C GLU A 109 21.00 3.33 -9.40
N GLN A 110 20.77 3.89 -8.22
CA GLN A 110 21.81 4.25 -7.27
C GLN A 110 21.32 4.10 -5.82
N SER A 111 22.23 3.84 -4.90
CA SER A 111 21.94 3.74 -3.47
C SER A 111 23.11 4.24 -2.65
N VAL A 112 22.83 4.87 -1.50
CA VAL A 112 23.83 5.36 -0.55
C VAL A 112 23.29 5.27 0.87
N SER A 113 24.20 5.03 1.83
CA SER A 113 23.92 5.22 3.25
C SER A 113 24.54 6.53 3.72
N LEU A 114 23.73 7.51 4.03
CA LEU A 114 24.16 8.79 4.56
C LEU A 114 24.37 8.69 6.08
N PRO A 115 25.48 9.20 6.64
CA PRO A 115 25.79 9.13 8.08
C PRO A 115 24.98 10.16 8.90
N ILE A 116 23.72 10.35 8.53
CA ILE A 116 22.76 11.24 9.18
C ILE A 116 21.53 10.47 9.61
N GLY A 117 21.24 10.42 10.88
CA GLY A 117 20.07 9.76 11.45
C GLY A 117 19.43 10.60 12.54
N ALA A 118 18.16 10.32 12.86
CA ALA A 118 17.39 11.15 13.79
C ALA A 118 18.00 11.21 15.19
N LEU A 119 18.51 10.09 15.71
CA LEU A 119 19.17 10.04 17.01
C LEU A 119 20.54 10.74 16.99
N THR A 120 21.34 10.46 15.96
CA THR A 120 22.70 11.01 15.81
C THR A 120 22.64 12.54 15.73
N LEU A 121 21.78 13.08 14.88
CA LEU A 121 21.65 14.53 14.73
C LEU A 121 21.10 15.20 15.98
N THR A 122 20.08 14.61 16.60
CA THR A 122 19.54 15.15 17.87
C THR A 122 20.63 15.20 18.93
N GLY A 123 21.36 14.11 19.18
CA GLY A 123 22.38 14.06 20.20
C GLY A 123 23.62 14.93 19.91
N THR A 124 23.93 15.18 18.64
CA THR A 124 25.07 16.02 18.25
C THR A 124 24.74 17.51 18.35
N TYR A 125 23.55 17.93 17.97
CA TYR A 125 23.22 19.33 17.79
C TYR A 125 22.30 19.90 18.86
N GLN A 126 21.46 19.10 19.51
CA GLN A 126 20.55 19.55 20.56
C GLN A 126 21.20 19.38 21.95
N LYS A 127 21.41 20.49 22.67
CA LYS A 127 22.02 20.47 24.00
C LYS A 127 21.00 20.49 25.14
N GLY A 128 19.84 21.06 24.92
CA GLY A 128 18.73 21.15 25.86
C GLY A 128 17.49 20.37 25.39
N ASP A 129 16.34 20.68 26.00
CA ASP A 129 15.06 20.07 25.65
C ASP A 129 14.53 20.52 24.28
N GLU A 130 15.06 21.63 23.77
CA GLU A 130 14.67 22.24 22.49
C GLU A 130 15.90 22.63 21.68
N PHE A 131 15.75 22.69 20.35
CA PHE A 131 16.78 23.29 19.49
C PHE A 131 16.70 24.80 19.58
N THR A 132 17.82 25.47 19.89
CA THR A 132 17.98 26.89 19.58
C THR A 132 18.11 27.08 18.06
N ASP A 133 17.79 28.27 17.53
CA ASP A 133 17.93 28.56 16.10
C ASP A 133 19.36 28.30 15.59
N LYS A 134 20.36 28.60 16.42
CA LYS A 134 21.78 28.37 16.10
C LYS A 134 22.10 26.87 15.97
N GLU A 135 21.57 26.05 16.87
CA GLU A 135 21.74 24.58 16.84
C GLU A 135 21.00 23.96 15.65
N TYR A 136 19.75 24.39 15.43
CA TYR A 136 18.95 23.96 14.30
C TYR A 136 19.62 24.26 12.95
N ASN A 137 20.09 25.51 12.75
CA ASN A 137 20.77 25.92 11.53
C ASN A 137 22.09 25.16 11.30
N LYS A 138 22.84 24.80 12.35
CA LYS A 138 24.02 23.95 12.25
C LYS A 138 23.65 22.53 11.81
N MET A 139 22.57 21.96 12.38
CA MET A 139 22.06 20.65 12.01
C MET A 139 21.60 20.64 10.54
N ILE A 140 20.82 21.63 10.11
CA ILE A 140 20.37 21.77 8.71
C ILE A 140 21.58 21.85 7.76
N LYS A 141 22.60 22.61 8.09
CA LYS A 141 23.82 22.69 7.27
C LYS A 141 24.49 21.33 7.14
N ALA A 142 24.60 20.56 8.22
CA ALA A 142 25.19 19.23 8.18
C ALA A 142 24.36 18.24 7.34
N ILE A 143 23.02 18.29 7.47
CA ILE A 143 22.12 17.48 6.64
C ILE A 143 22.30 17.82 5.16
N ARG A 144 22.26 19.12 4.84
CA ARG A 144 22.40 19.61 3.46
C ARG A 144 23.72 19.19 2.85
N ASN A 145 24.83 19.36 3.56
CA ASN A 145 26.15 18.94 3.08
C ASN A 145 26.15 17.42 2.74
N ALA A 146 25.63 16.58 3.63
CA ALA A 146 25.59 15.13 3.38
C ALA A 146 24.74 14.75 2.16
N ILE A 147 23.65 15.47 1.90
CA ILE A 147 22.79 15.23 0.74
C ILE A 147 23.43 15.77 -0.55
N GLU A 148 24.09 16.92 -0.50
CA GLU A 148 24.75 17.55 -1.65
C GLU A 148 25.95 16.76 -2.18
N GLU A 149 26.53 15.87 -1.35
CA GLU A 149 27.51 14.88 -1.81
C GLU A 149 26.94 13.84 -2.79
N GLN A 150 25.59 13.85 -2.97
CA GLN A 150 24.87 12.94 -3.87
C GLN A 150 24.24 13.68 -5.05
N PRO A 151 25.02 14.09 -6.06
CA PRO A 151 24.53 14.94 -7.16
C PRO A 151 23.44 14.27 -8.02
N TRP A 152 23.36 12.95 -8.03
CA TRP A 152 22.37 12.16 -8.74
C TRP A 152 20.94 12.31 -8.18
N LEU A 153 20.76 12.79 -6.94
CA LEU A 153 19.45 13.11 -6.36
C LEU A 153 18.92 14.47 -6.81
N LYS A 154 19.80 15.39 -7.24
CA LYS A 154 19.46 16.79 -7.47
C LYS A 154 18.40 16.95 -8.56
N ASN A 155 17.30 17.62 -8.22
CA ASN A 155 16.22 17.95 -9.18
C ASN A 155 15.64 16.76 -9.95
N THR A 156 15.65 15.56 -9.41
CA THR A 156 15.04 14.38 -10.05
C THR A 156 13.53 14.51 -10.19
N LYS A 157 12.88 15.35 -9.36
CA LYS A 157 11.43 15.63 -9.33
C LYS A 157 10.56 14.40 -9.06
N MET A 158 11.17 13.32 -8.62
CA MET A 158 10.48 12.07 -8.31
C MET A 158 9.81 12.11 -6.94
N PRO A 159 8.71 11.39 -6.73
CA PRO A 159 8.13 11.24 -5.39
C PRO A 159 9.17 10.72 -4.38
N LEU A 160 9.17 11.26 -3.17
CA LEU A 160 9.88 10.66 -2.04
C LEU A 160 9.03 9.54 -1.45
N LEU A 161 9.63 8.39 -1.20
CA LEU A 161 9.01 7.27 -0.51
C LEU A 161 9.74 7.00 0.78
N GLY A 162 9.07 7.30 1.89
CA GLY A 162 9.63 7.12 3.23
C GLY A 162 9.20 5.81 3.87
N ILE A 163 10.18 5.04 4.32
CA ILE A 163 9.94 3.88 5.18
C ILE A 163 10.49 4.11 6.59
N GLY A 164 10.18 3.22 7.49
CA GLY A 164 10.64 3.32 8.88
C GLY A 164 9.75 4.18 9.78
N GLY A 165 10.21 4.37 10.99
CA GLY A 165 9.39 4.94 12.06
C GLY A 165 9.12 6.43 11.94
N THR A 166 10.03 7.21 11.37
CA THR A 166 9.85 8.66 11.19
C THR A 166 8.75 8.91 10.16
N ALA A 167 8.82 8.30 8.98
CA ALA A 167 7.80 8.42 7.93
C ALA A 167 6.41 8.02 8.45
N ARG A 168 6.31 6.92 9.19
CA ARG A 168 5.04 6.46 9.79
C ARG A 168 4.48 7.46 10.82
N ASN A 169 5.30 8.11 11.63
CA ASN A 169 4.83 9.13 12.57
C ASN A 169 4.34 10.38 11.85
N ILE A 170 5.04 10.82 10.80
CA ILE A 170 4.61 11.93 9.94
C ILE A 170 3.22 11.65 9.37
N ALA A 171 3.02 10.47 8.78
CA ALA A 171 1.73 10.07 8.24
C ALA A 171 0.62 10.02 9.29
N LYS A 172 0.89 9.45 10.47
CA LYS A 172 -0.10 9.38 11.55
C LYS A 172 -0.51 10.78 12.02
N MET A 173 0.44 11.70 12.19
CA MET A 173 0.14 13.07 12.57
C MET A 173 -0.75 13.77 11.54
N ASP A 174 -0.42 13.66 10.25
CA ASP A 174 -1.20 14.25 9.15
C ASP A 174 -2.61 13.64 9.06
N GLN A 175 -2.73 12.32 9.09
CA GLN A 175 -4.03 11.63 9.09
C GLN A 175 -4.92 12.05 10.27
N ARG A 176 -4.35 12.16 11.47
CA ARG A 176 -5.11 12.58 12.67
C ARG A 176 -5.57 14.03 12.58
N LYS A 177 -4.72 14.92 12.04
CA LYS A 177 -5.06 16.32 11.81
C LYS A 177 -6.23 16.47 10.83
N LEU A 178 -6.28 15.62 9.79
CA LEU A 178 -7.31 15.64 8.76
C LEU A 178 -8.55 14.79 9.08
N SER A 179 -8.59 14.07 10.19
CA SER A 179 -9.62 13.04 10.42
C SER A 179 -9.79 12.14 9.19
N TYR A 180 -8.66 11.65 8.66
CA TYR A 180 -8.60 10.88 7.44
C TYR A 180 -9.31 9.53 7.60
N PRO A 181 -10.18 9.11 6.64
CA PRO A 181 -11.07 7.97 6.85
C PRO A 181 -10.38 6.59 6.77
N ILE A 182 -9.18 6.51 6.17
CA ILE A 182 -8.39 5.27 6.08
C ILE A 182 -7.24 5.36 7.07
N THR A 183 -7.17 4.43 8.02
CA THR A 183 -6.13 4.43 9.06
C THR A 183 -4.83 3.76 8.64
N LYS A 184 -4.84 3.01 7.53
CA LYS A 184 -3.64 2.42 6.92
C LYS A 184 -2.65 3.53 6.57
N LEU A 185 -1.35 3.29 6.85
CA LEU A 185 -0.29 4.25 6.52
C LEU A 185 0.38 3.93 5.19
N HIS A 186 0.34 2.65 4.79
CA HIS A 186 0.95 2.20 3.55
C HIS A 186 0.31 2.90 2.35
N ASN A 187 1.12 3.49 1.51
CA ASN A 187 0.72 4.26 0.33
C ASN A 187 -0.10 5.55 0.63
N TYR A 188 0.06 6.09 1.85
CA TYR A 188 -0.49 7.39 2.20
C TYR A 188 0.37 8.51 1.64
N GLU A 189 -0.26 9.51 1.04
CA GLU A 189 0.41 10.61 0.34
C GLU A 189 0.28 11.92 1.11
N ILE A 190 1.41 12.61 1.28
CA ILE A 190 1.49 13.90 1.95
C ILE A 190 2.11 14.92 1.00
N PRO A 191 1.36 15.93 0.53
CA PRO A 191 1.91 17.01 -0.29
C PRO A 191 2.93 17.85 0.49
N TYR A 192 3.90 18.42 -0.22
CA TYR A 192 4.96 19.25 0.37
C TYR A 192 4.45 20.32 1.32
N HIS A 193 3.41 21.08 0.96
CA HIS A 193 2.87 22.15 1.79
C HIS A 193 2.34 21.62 3.14
N ARG A 194 1.60 20.51 3.16
CA ARG A 194 1.12 19.91 4.42
C ARG A 194 2.28 19.39 5.28
N PHE A 195 3.29 18.81 4.64
CA PHE A 195 4.49 18.36 5.35
C PHE A 195 5.22 19.53 6.02
N THR A 196 5.39 20.67 5.34
CA THR A 196 6.06 21.85 5.89
C THR A 196 5.26 22.48 7.04
N GLU A 197 3.94 22.60 6.91
CA GLU A 197 3.07 23.04 8.01
C GLU A 197 3.20 22.14 9.25
N LEU A 198 3.29 20.82 9.03
CA LEU A 198 3.45 19.86 10.12
C LEU A 198 4.84 19.98 10.78
N LEU A 199 5.89 20.18 10.00
CA LEU A 199 7.24 20.42 10.51
C LEU A 199 7.30 21.69 11.38
N ASP A 200 6.70 22.79 10.92
CA ASP A 200 6.64 24.05 11.66
C ASP A 200 5.85 23.91 12.97
N GLU A 201 4.73 23.19 12.93
CA GLU A 201 3.96 22.85 14.13
C GLU A 201 4.78 22.06 15.15
N VAL A 202 5.51 21.05 14.70
CA VAL A 202 6.34 20.21 15.58
C VAL A 202 7.51 21.00 16.16
N ARG A 203 8.14 21.85 15.35
CA ARG A 203 9.27 22.71 15.78
C ARG A 203 8.88 23.77 16.79
N SER A 204 7.69 24.33 16.67
CA SER A 204 7.20 25.40 17.58
C SER A 204 6.86 24.91 18.99
N LYS A 205 6.84 23.58 19.23
CA LYS A 205 6.41 22.99 20.50
C LYS A 205 7.59 22.43 21.29
N PRO A 206 7.66 22.73 22.60
CA PRO A 206 8.62 22.11 23.53
C PRO A 206 8.34 20.60 23.66
N LEU A 207 9.33 19.80 24.07
CA LEU A 207 9.26 18.34 24.15
C LEU A 207 8.00 17.84 24.88
N GLY A 208 7.63 18.46 25.98
CA GLY A 208 6.44 18.08 26.76
C GLY A 208 5.14 18.25 25.97
N GLN A 209 5.04 19.25 25.09
CA GLN A 209 3.89 19.46 24.22
C GLN A 209 3.97 18.54 22.97
N ARG A 210 5.18 18.32 22.42
CA ARG A 210 5.37 17.37 21.30
C ARG A 210 4.89 15.96 21.64
N LYS A 211 5.13 15.48 22.87
CA LYS A 211 4.61 14.19 23.35
C LYS A 211 3.09 14.07 23.34
N LYS A 212 2.38 15.19 23.27
CA LYS A 212 0.91 15.26 23.22
C LYS A 212 0.35 15.43 21.81
N ILE A 213 1.20 15.56 20.79
CA ILE A 213 0.74 15.67 19.41
C ILE A 213 0.05 14.35 19.01
N ASN A 214 -1.18 14.46 18.54
CA ASN A 214 -1.95 13.29 18.14
C ASN A 214 -1.30 12.61 16.92
N GLY A 215 -0.97 11.33 17.05
CA GLY A 215 -0.29 10.55 16.01
C GLY A 215 1.23 10.46 16.17
N LEU A 216 1.85 11.28 17.02
CA LEU A 216 3.28 11.17 17.34
C LEU A 216 3.49 10.24 18.55
N SER A 217 4.32 9.23 18.40
CA SER A 217 4.68 8.36 19.52
C SER A 217 5.61 9.11 20.51
N SER A 218 5.37 8.93 21.81
CA SER A 218 6.14 9.61 22.87
C SER A 218 7.64 9.34 22.78
N GLU A 219 8.03 8.12 22.36
CA GLU A 219 9.42 7.70 22.20
C GLU A 219 10.15 8.47 21.09
N ARG A 220 9.40 8.92 20.07
CA ARG A 220 9.97 9.65 18.93
C ARG A 220 9.90 11.16 19.09
N ALA A 221 9.12 11.67 20.04
CA ALA A 221 8.95 13.10 20.23
C ALA A 221 10.27 13.87 20.43
N ALA A 222 11.28 13.22 21.01
CA ALA A 222 12.59 13.84 21.22
C ALA A 222 13.40 13.99 19.91
N ILE A 223 13.25 13.05 18.96
CA ILE A 223 14.10 12.97 17.76
C ILE A 223 13.36 13.36 16.47
N ILE A 224 12.07 13.64 16.56
CA ILE A 224 11.22 13.84 15.36
C ILE A 224 11.62 15.09 14.57
N ILE A 225 12.09 16.16 15.24
CA ILE A 225 12.54 17.40 14.57
C ILE A 225 13.71 17.08 13.64
N ALA A 226 14.73 16.37 14.12
CA ALA A 226 15.88 16.00 13.30
C ALA A 226 15.45 15.08 12.14
N GLY A 227 14.59 14.10 12.42
CA GLY A 227 14.06 13.21 11.38
C GLY A 227 13.26 13.94 10.29
N MET A 228 12.34 14.83 10.69
CA MET A 228 11.58 15.64 9.72
C MET A 228 12.47 16.61 8.96
N SER A 229 13.53 17.13 9.59
CA SER A 229 14.49 18.03 8.92
C SER A 229 15.28 17.31 7.81
N ILE A 230 15.65 16.04 8.02
CA ILE A 230 16.26 15.22 6.94
C ILE A 230 15.28 15.10 5.76
N VAL A 231 14.03 14.76 6.05
CA VAL A 231 12.99 14.63 5.01
C VAL A 231 12.77 15.96 4.28
N TYR A 232 12.77 17.08 5.01
CA TYR A 232 12.63 18.42 4.43
C TYR A 232 13.75 18.77 3.44
N GLU A 233 15.00 18.51 3.82
CA GLU A 233 16.13 18.76 2.93
C GLU A 233 16.16 17.82 1.72
N LEU A 234 15.73 16.56 1.88
CA LEU A 234 15.53 15.65 0.76
C LEU A 234 14.42 16.16 -0.20
N PHE A 235 13.29 16.63 0.32
CA PHE A 235 12.23 17.26 -0.50
C PHE A 235 12.77 18.38 -1.37
N ASN A 236 13.54 19.28 -0.76
CA ASN A 236 14.09 20.43 -1.45
C ASN A 236 15.14 20.03 -2.49
N TYR A 237 16.04 19.11 -2.15
CA TYR A 237 17.13 18.71 -3.04
C TYR A 237 16.64 17.89 -4.24
N VAL A 238 15.72 16.97 -4.02
CA VAL A 238 15.03 16.18 -5.04
C VAL A 238 14.06 17.06 -5.86
N ASN A 239 13.60 18.18 -5.30
CA ASN A 239 12.59 19.07 -5.87
C ASN A 239 11.27 18.31 -6.18
N CYS A 240 10.82 17.51 -5.24
CA CYS A 240 9.59 16.74 -5.38
C CYS A 240 8.38 17.44 -4.74
N LYS A 241 7.18 16.92 -5.00
CA LYS A 241 5.92 17.50 -4.52
C LYS A 241 5.20 16.66 -3.47
N THR A 242 5.58 15.40 -3.34
CA THR A 242 4.80 14.43 -2.55
C THR A 242 5.72 13.47 -1.82
N LEU A 243 5.41 13.24 -0.54
CA LEU A 243 5.93 12.15 0.26
C LEU A 243 4.91 11.02 0.25
N VAL A 244 5.32 9.83 -0.17
CA VAL A 244 4.55 8.59 -0.07
C VAL A 244 5.09 7.80 1.12
N VAL A 245 4.22 7.24 1.95
CA VAL A 245 4.66 6.47 3.12
C VAL A 245 4.54 4.98 2.86
N GLY A 246 5.68 4.28 2.88
CA GLY A 246 5.76 2.82 2.77
C GLY A 246 5.49 2.13 4.11
N GLY A 247 4.62 1.13 4.10
CA GLY A 247 4.40 0.24 5.25
C GLY A 247 5.37 -0.93 5.29
N SER A 248 5.94 -1.27 4.14
CA SER A 248 6.84 -2.40 3.91
C SER A 248 8.30 -1.94 3.82
N GLY A 249 9.22 -2.78 4.23
CA GLY A 249 10.64 -2.48 4.23
C GLY A 249 11.48 -3.75 4.30
N LEU A 250 12.56 -3.73 5.06
CA LEU A 250 13.53 -4.83 5.19
C LEU A 250 12.90 -6.21 5.43
N ARG A 251 11.94 -6.31 6.35
CA ARG A 251 11.31 -7.60 6.72
C ARG A 251 10.51 -8.19 5.56
N GLU A 252 9.71 -7.35 4.92
CA GLU A 252 8.95 -7.73 3.74
C GLU A 252 9.90 -8.06 2.58
N GLY A 253 11.02 -7.34 2.47
CA GLY A 253 12.08 -7.63 1.50
C GLY A 253 12.70 -9.00 1.68
N LEU A 254 13.02 -9.40 2.91
CA LEU A 254 13.47 -10.76 3.23
C LEU A 254 12.47 -11.83 2.79
N PHE A 255 11.18 -11.56 3.01
CA PHE A 255 10.10 -12.46 2.56
C PHE A 255 10.07 -12.55 1.03
N TYR A 256 10.08 -11.42 0.31
CA TYR A 256 10.03 -11.41 -1.15
C TYR A 256 11.28 -12.01 -1.79
N ASP A 257 12.45 -11.82 -1.16
CA ASP A 257 13.70 -12.46 -1.60
C ASP A 257 13.58 -13.99 -1.53
N TYR A 258 13.13 -14.51 -0.40
CA TYR A 258 12.86 -15.94 -0.23
C TYR A 258 11.76 -16.44 -1.20
N TYR A 259 10.66 -15.71 -1.29
CA TYR A 259 9.53 -16.08 -2.15
C TYR A 259 9.90 -16.09 -3.64
N GLY A 260 10.66 -15.09 -4.08
CA GLY A 260 11.16 -15.01 -5.45
C GLY A 260 12.04 -16.19 -5.84
N HIS A 261 12.98 -16.54 -4.98
CA HIS A 261 13.88 -17.66 -5.21
C HIS A 261 13.16 -19.02 -5.25
N ASN A 262 12.18 -19.22 -4.37
CA ASN A 262 11.54 -20.54 -4.23
C ASN A 262 10.29 -20.72 -5.08
N TYR A 263 9.56 -19.64 -5.44
CA TYR A 263 8.22 -19.73 -6.05
C TYR A 263 8.06 -18.91 -7.33
N LEU A 264 8.97 -17.98 -7.64
CA LEU A 264 8.88 -17.12 -8.82
C LEU A 264 10.04 -17.31 -9.83
N GLY A 265 10.67 -18.48 -9.83
CA GLY A 265 11.73 -18.80 -10.79
C GLY A 265 13.00 -17.94 -10.64
N GLY A 266 13.29 -17.47 -9.43
CA GLY A 266 14.48 -16.69 -9.11
C GLY A 266 14.29 -15.16 -9.18
N ASN A 267 13.15 -14.65 -9.66
CA ASN A 267 12.89 -13.22 -9.70
C ASN A 267 12.10 -12.76 -8.46
N PRO A 268 12.69 -11.96 -7.55
CA PRO A 268 12.00 -11.50 -6.35
C PRO A 268 11.04 -10.34 -6.58
N ILE A 269 10.89 -9.84 -7.82
CA ILE A 269 10.01 -8.71 -8.16
C ILE A 269 8.74 -9.22 -8.79
N ILE A 270 7.59 -8.96 -8.14
CA ILE A 270 6.26 -9.28 -8.63
C ILE A 270 5.93 -8.40 -9.84
N PRO A 271 5.63 -8.98 -11.02
CA PRO A 271 5.37 -8.20 -12.23
C PRO A 271 4.11 -7.31 -12.11
N ASP A 272 3.02 -7.88 -11.60
CA ASP A 272 1.74 -7.21 -11.39
C ASP A 272 1.31 -7.29 -9.93
N ILE A 273 1.78 -6.33 -9.14
CA ILE A 273 1.54 -6.26 -7.69
C ILE A 273 0.04 -6.21 -7.39
N LEU A 274 -0.69 -5.44 -8.17
CA LEU A 274 -2.10 -5.16 -7.91
C LEU A 274 -2.96 -6.42 -8.05
N ILE A 275 -2.85 -7.11 -9.18
CA ILE A 275 -3.60 -8.35 -9.42
C ILE A 275 -3.11 -9.46 -8.48
N HIS A 276 -1.79 -9.61 -8.31
CA HIS A 276 -1.23 -10.59 -7.39
C HIS A 276 -1.76 -10.42 -5.96
N SER A 277 -1.79 -9.19 -5.44
CA SER A 277 -2.32 -8.94 -4.09
C SER A 277 -3.84 -9.15 -4.01
N ALA A 278 -4.59 -8.83 -5.06
CA ALA A 278 -6.02 -9.09 -5.11
C ALA A 278 -6.34 -10.59 -5.13
N GLU A 279 -5.61 -11.38 -5.92
CA GLU A 279 -5.74 -12.85 -5.92
C GLU A 279 -5.38 -13.45 -4.55
N ASN A 280 -4.33 -12.96 -3.90
CA ASN A 280 -3.95 -13.42 -2.56
C ASN A 280 -5.04 -13.13 -1.52
N VAL A 281 -5.63 -11.93 -1.54
CA VAL A 281 -6.77 -11.58 -0.68
C VAL A 281 -7.97 -12.48 -0.96
N LEU A 282 -8.28 -12.73 -2.23
CA LEU A 282 -9.36 -13.62 -2.60
C LEU A 282 -9.13 -15.04 -2.09
N LEU A 283 -7.94 -15.60 -2.30
CA LEU A 283 -7.57 -16.96 -1.85
C LEU A 283 -7.60 -17.10 -0.32
N GLU A 284 -7.19 -16.06 0.41
CA GLU A 284 -7.26 -16.04 1.88
C GLU A 284 -8.71 -16.08 2.38
N MET A 285 -9.58 -15.33 1.71
CA MET A 285 -10.97 -15.14 2.15
C MET A 285 -11.92 -16.23 1.63
N THR A 286 -11.77 -16.66 0.36
CA THR A 286 -12.76 -17.49 -0.32
C THR A 286 -12.09 -18.41 -1.36
N ARG A 287 -11.39 -19.46 -0.90
CA ARG A 287 -10.65 -20.37 -1.80
C ARG A 287 -11.48 -20.98 -2.94
N HIS A 288 -12.79 -21.15 -2.73
CA HIS A 288 -13.69 -21.77 -3.70
C HIS A 288 -14.19 -20.82 -4.79
N GLU A 289 -14.07 -19.50 -4.59
CA GLU A 289 -14.64 -18.49 -5.49
C GLU A 289 -13.67 -18.01 -6.60
N LEU A 290 -12.43 -18.52 -6.62
CA LEU A 290 -11.42 -18.04 -7.58
C LEU A 290 -11.86 -18.19 -9.04
N VAL A 291 -12.52 -19.31 -9.39
CA VAL A 291 -12.95 -19.60 -10.75
C VAL A 291 -14.07 -18.64 -11.17
N HIS A 292 -15.09 -18.47 -10.31
CA HIS A 292 -16.17 -17.52 -10.49
C HIS A 292 -15.62 -16.06 -10.60
N ALA A 293 -14.81 -15.62 -9.65
CA ALA A 293 -14.26 -14.28 -9.65
C ALA A 293 -13.44 -13.95 -10.91
N LYS A 294 -12.63 -14.89 -11.40
CA LYS A 294 -11.89 -14.72 -12.66
C LYS A 294 -12.82 -14.67 -13.87
N TYR A 295 -13.91 -15.44 -13.84
CA TYR A 295 -14.91 -15.42 -14.90
C TYR A 295 -15.65 -14.08 -14.93
N ILE A 296 -16.11 -13.57 -13.79
CA ILE A 296 -16.72 -12.24 -13.67
C ILE A 296 -15.74 -11.15 -14.13
N CYS A 297 -14.47 -11.22 -13.72
CA CYS A 297 -13.44 -10.29 -14.17
C CYS A 297 -13.32 -10.26 -15.70
N ARG A 298 -13.34 -11.42 -16.37
CA ARG A 298 -13.31 -11.52 -17.84
C ARG A 298 -14.55 -10.91 -18.48
N LEU A 299 -15.75 -11.20 -17.96
CA LEU A 299 -16.99 -10.65 -18.50
C LEU A 299 -17.04 -9.13 -18.33
N ALA A 300 -16.69 -8.61 -17.14
CA ALA A 300 -16.62 -7.18 -16.86
C ALA A 300 -15.61 -6.47 -17.76
N ASP A 301 -14.46 -7.09 -18.00
CA ASP A 301 -13.41 -6.57 -18.88
C ASP A 301 -13.89 -6.49 -20.33
N THR A 302 -14.58 -7.51 -20.83
CA THR A 302 -15.21 -7.53 -22.16
C THR A 302 -16.25 -6.41 -22.30
N LEU A 303 -17.14 -6.25 -21.33
CA LEU A 303 -18.12 -5.17 -21.32
C LEU A 303 -17.47 -3.79 -21.25
N PHE A 304 -16.39 -3.63 -20.46
CA PHE A 304 -15.63 -2.39 -20.38
C PHE A 304 -15.07 -2.00 -21.74
N GLU A 305 -14.45 -2.91 -22.46
CA GLU A 305 -13.92 -2.63 -23.80
C GLU A 305 -15.02 -2.29 -24.80
N GLN A 306 -16.07 -3.10 -24.88
CA GLN A 306 -17.15 -2.89 -25.82
C GLN A 306 -17.94 -1.59 -25.54
N TRP A 307 -18.09 -1.20 -24.28
CA TRP A 307 -18.83 0.00 -23.87
C TRP A 307 -17.97 1.23 -23.62
N TRP A 308 -16.74 1.21 -24.14
CA TRP A 308 -15.80 2.33 -23.99
C TRP A 308 -16.42 3.68 -24.38
N SER A 309 -17.19 3.75 -25.48
CA SER A 309 -17.86 4.97 -25.95
C SER A 309 -18.87 5.54 -24.95
N LEU A 310 -19.37 4.70 -24.03
CA LEU A 310 -20.38 5.09 -23.02
C LEU A 310 -19.77 5.62 -21.74
N HIS A 311 -18.64 5.07 -21.30
CA HIS A 311 -17.99 5.47 -20.06
C HIS A 311 -16.68 6.25 -20.28
N LYS A 312 -16.04 6.13 -21.45
CA LYS A 312 -14.78 6.80 -21.81
C LYS A 312 -13.66 6.61 -20.79
N GLY A 313 -13.69 5.50 -20.07
CA GLY A 313 -12.69 5.18 -19.06
C GLY A 313 -11.35 4.79 -19.68
N ASP A 314 -10.29 5.13 -18.99
CA ASP A 314 -8.93 4.79 -19.35
C ASP A 314 -8.50 3.40 -18.80
N ASN A 315 -7.24 3.04 -19.05
CA ASN A 315 -6.69 1.78 -18.57
C ASN A 315 -6.59 1.71 -17.03
N ALA A 316 -6.47 2.86 -16.33
CA ALA A 316 -6.47 2.87 -14.87
C ALA A 316 -7.84 2.50 -14.30
N LEU A 317 -8.93 3.02 -14.89
CA LEU A 317 -10.30 2.65 -14.56
C LEU A 317 -10.62 1.18 -14.89
N ARG A 318 -10.10 0.67 -16.04
CA ARG A 318 -10.17 -0.76 -16.38
C ARG A 318 -9.55 -1.62 -15.27
N ARG A 319 -8.36 -1.26 -14.82
CA ARG A 319 -7.66 -1.95 -13.71
C ARG A 319 -8.44 -1.86 -12.39
N CYS A 320 -9.13 -0.75 -12.15
CA CYS A 320 -10.01 -0.63 -11.00
C CYS A 320 -11.16 -1.61 -11.06
N LEU A 321 -11.81 -1.73 -12.22
CA LEU A 321 -12.90 -2.68 -12.44
C LEU A 321 -12.45 -4.13 -12.30
N GLN A 322 -11.29 -4.50 -12.87
CA GLN A 322 -10.73 -5.85 -12.76
C GLN A 322 -10.57 -6.27 -11.30
N VAL A 323 -9.95 -5.44 -10.46
CA VAL A 323 -9.79 -5.74 -9.02
C VAL A 323 -11.13 -5.77 -8.28
N ALA A 324 -12.04 -4.85 -8.58
CA ALA A 324 -13.38 -4.87 -8.00
C ALA A 324 -14.12 -6.15 -8.36
N SER A 325 -13.99 -6.62 -9.62
CA SER A 325 -14.60 -7.87 -10.09
C SER A 325 -14.00 -9.11 -9.42
N LEU A 326 -12.67 -9.13 -9.18
CA LEU A 326 -12.04 -10.22 -8.43
C LEU A 326 -12.52 -10.28 -6.97
N LEU A 327 -12.83 -9.14 -6.37
CA LEU A 327 -13.09 -9.02 -4.93
C LEU A 327 -14.56 -8.71 -4.59
N HIS A 328 -15.48 -8.75 -5.58
CA HIS A 328 -16.86 -8.31 -5.36
C HIS A 328 -17.57 -9.12 -4.26
N ASP A 329 -17.25 -10.38 -4.15
CA ASP A 329 -17.90 -11.36 -3.26
C ASP A 329 -17.17 -11.66 -1.95
N ILE A 330 -16.00 -11.06 -1.69
CA ILE A 330 -15.23 -11.34 -0.47
C ILE A 330 -16.04 -11.11 0.82
N GLY A 331 -17.02 -10.24 0.78
CA GLY A 331 -17.90 -9.95 1.91
C GLY A 331 -18.81 -11.11 2.30
N LYS A 332 -19.08 -12.07 1.42
CA LYS A 332 -19.83 -13.31 1.71
C LYS A 332 -19.17 -14.12 2.85
N ARG A 333 -17.85 -13.95 3.02
CA ARG A 333 -17.10 -14.53 4.14
C ARG A 333 -17.60 -14.08 5.52
N VAL A 334 -18.12 -12.86 5.61
CA VAL A 334 -18.72 -12.32 6.85
C VAL A 334 -20.18 -12.74 6.94
N ASN A 335 -20.97 -12.40 5.92
CA ASN A 335 -22.37 -12.77 5.82
C ASN A 335 -22.84 -12.63 4.37
N TYR A 336 -23.73 -13.53 3.93
CA TYR A 336 -24.37 -13.44 2.63
C TYR A 336 -25.18 -12.15 2.48
N TYR A 337 -25.99 -11.81 3.51
CA TYR A 337 -26.76 -10.58 3.50
C TYR A 337 -25.87 -9.36 3.65
N SER A 338 -26.08 -8.37 2.79
CA SER A 338 -25.27 -7.13 2.75
C SER A 338 -23.76 -7.35 2.47
N HIS A 339 -23.42 -8.45 1.81
CA HIS A 339 -22.01 -8.80 1.52
C HIS A 339 -21.25 -7.70 0.77
N ALA A 340 -21.92 -6.93 -0.10
CA ALA A 340 -21.31 -5.77 -0.75
C ALA A 340 -20.73 -4.73 0.24
N ARG A 341 -21.44 -4.48 1.37
CA ARG A 341 -20.93 -3.61 2.44
C ARG A 341 -19.77 -4.23 3.20
N HIS A 342 -19.86 -5.52 3.48
CA HIS A 342 -18.78 -6.26 4.12
C HIS A 342 -17.55 -6.30 3.21
N GLY A 343 -17.74 -6.56 1.91
CA GLY A 343 -16.71 -6.54 0.89
C GLY A 343 -16.02 -5.17 0.78
N CYS A 344 -16.78 -4.09 0.78
CA CYS A 344 -16.26 -2.73 0.83
C CYS A 344 -15.33 -2.50 2.03
N TYR A 345 -15.76 -2.86 3.24
CA TYR A 345 -14.94 -2.74 4.44
C TYR A 345 -13.68 -3.61 4.36
N MET A 346 -13.83 -4.87 3.96
CA MET A 346 -12.72 -5.81 3.83
C MET A 346 -11.69 -5.33 2.81
N LEU A 347 -12.15 -4.84 1.64
CA LEU A 347 -11.27 -4.32 0.59
C LEU A 347 -10.39 -3.17 1.09
N VAL A 348 -10.97 -2.21 1.82
CA VAL A 348 -10.20 -1.07 2.35
C VAL A 348 -9.22 -1.50 3.43
N ASN A 349 -9.53 -2.52 4.23
CA ASN A 349 -8.71 -2.96 5.36
C ASN A 349 -7.78 -4.14 5.03
N SER A 350 -7.91 -4.77 3.86
CA SER A 350 -7.03 -5.86 3.42
C SER A 350 -5.67 -5.35 2.94
N ASN A 351 -4.69 -6.27 2.85
CA ASN A 351 -3.35 -6.00 2.33
C ASN A 351 -3.33 -5.99 0.80
N LEU A 352 -4.08 -5.06 0.21
CA LEU A 352 -4.01 -4.76 -1.21
C LEU A 352 -2.87 -3.79 -1.49
N TYR A 353 -2.03 -4.14 -2.44
CA TYR A 353 -0.82 -3.42 -2.80
C TYR A 353 -0.89 -2.82 -4.20
N GLY A 354 0.02 -1.91 -4.53
CA GLY A 354 0.13 -1.30 -5.85
C GLY A 354 -0.95 -0.26 -6.18
N MET A 355 -1.66 0.28 -5.19
CA MET A 355 -2.71 1.29 -5.37
C MET A 355 -2.67 2.38 -4.31
N THR A 356 -3.10 3.58 -4.64
CA THR A 356 -3.29 4.70 -3.71
C THR A 356 -4.55 4.51 -2.85
N HIS A 357 -4.69 5.29 -1.77
CA HIS A 357 -5.90 5.27 -0.94
C HIS A 357 -7.16 5.71 -1.72
N ILE A 358 -7.01 6.66 -2.65
CA ILE A 358 -8.12 7.11 -3.50
C ILE A 358 -8.59 5.96 -4.40
N GLU A 359 -7.66 5.28 -5.05
CA GLU A 359 -7.96 4.11 -5.87
C GLU A 359 -8.55 2.96 -5.06
N GLN A 360 -8.10 2.75 -3.81
CA GLN A 360 -8.67 1.76 -2.91
C GLN A 360 -10.12 2.11 -2.52
N ALA A 361 -10.39 3.37 -2.20
CA ALA A 361 -11.73 3.85 -1.93
C ALA A 361 -12.64 3.73 -3.15
N PHE A 362 -12.12 4.00 -4.35
CA PHE A 362 -12.86 3.86 -5.61
C PHE A 362 -13.26 2.40 -5.88
N ARG A 363 -12.35 1.44 -5.70
CA ARG A 363 -12.65 0.00 -5.83
C ARG A 363 -13.67 -0.46 -4.79
N ALA A 364 -13.53 0.01 -3.55
CA ALA A 364 -14.52 -0.25 -2.50
C ALA A 364 -15.90 0.31 -2.84
N PHE A 365 -15.95 1.47 -3.51
CA PHE A 365 -17.18 2.04 -4.04
C PHE A 365 -17.82 1.17 -5.12
N LEU A 366 -17.02 0.63 -6.05
CA LEU A 366 -17.52 -0.30 -7.09
C LEU A 366 -18.14 -1.54 -6.46
N VAL A 367 -17.42 -2.19 -5.53
CA VAL A 367 -17.90 -3.40 -4.83
C VAL A 367 -19.18 -3.10 -4.04
N MET A 368 -19.21 -2.00 -3.29
CA MET A 368 -20.38 -1.64 -2.50
C MET A 368 -21.62 -1.38 -3.36
N ASN A 369 -21.42 -0.91 -4.60
CA ASN A 369 -22.48 -0.50 -5.51
C ASN A 369 -22.90 -1.58 -6.52
N SER A 370 -22.22 -2.75 -6.55
CA SER A 370 -22.47 -3.83 -7.51
C SER A 370 -23.91 -4.37 -7.46
N HIS A 371 -24.56 -4.32 -6.29
CA HIS A 371 -25.97 -4.76 -6.12
C HIS A 371 -26.97 -3.59 -6.04
N GLY A 372 -26.58 -2.39 -6.46
CA GLY A 372 -27.41 -1.18 -6.41
C GLY A 372 -27.48 -0.57 -5.02
N LEU A 373 -26.85 0.59 -4.83
CA LEU A 373 -26.96 1.36 -3.59
C LEU A 373 -28.25 2.16 -3.55
N THR A 374 -28.91 2.17 -2.39
CA THR A 374 -29.93 3.17 -2.12
C THR A 374 -29.30 4.57 -1.99
N PRO A 375 -30.04 5.67 -2.26
CA PRO A 375 -29.52 7.03 -2.07
C PRO A 375 -28.98 7.29 -0.66
N LYS A 376 -29.54 6.62 0.37
CA LYS A 376 -29.10 6.71 1.75
C LYS A 376 -27.73 6.06 1.96
N GLU A 377 -27.51 4.90 1.38
CA GLU A 377 -26.23 4.17 1.47
C GLU A 377 -25.12 4.92 0.75
N TYR A 378 -25.43 5.49 -0.40
CA TYR A 378 -24.51 6.33 -1.15
C TYR A 378 -24.02 7.54 -0.33
N LYS A 379 -24.96 8.24 0.36
CA LYS A 379 -24.61 9.38 1.23
C LYS A 379 -23.77 8.98 2.44
N ASN A 380 -23.91 7.74 2.90
CA ASN A 380 -23.25 7.21 4.08
C ASN A 380 -21.97 6.42 3.74
N PHE A 381 -21.50 6.46 2.49
CA PHE A 381 -20.25 5.82 2.13
C PHE A 381 -19.08 6.45 2.88
N LEU A 382 -18.50 5.71 3.81
CA LEU A 382 -17.49 6.20 4.77
C LEU A 382 -16.29 6.86 4.08
N TYR A 383 -15.88 6.33 2.95
CA TYR A 383 -14.71 6.78 2.18
C TYR A 383 -15.10 7.80 1.08
N GLY A 384 -16.34 8.22 1.02
CA GLY A 384 -16.87 9.11 -0.02
C GLY A 384 -16.17 10.47 -0.09
N LYS A 385 -15.59 10.95 1.03
CA LYS A 385 -14.79 12.18 1.06
C LYS A 385 -13.49 12.12 0.24
N LEU A 386 -13.06 10.92 -0.12
CA LEU A 386 -11.85 10.71 -0.92
C LEU A 386 -12.13 10.74 -2.42
N LEU A 387 -13.40 10.66 -2.83
CA LEU A 387 -13.81 10.64 -4.23
C LEU A 387 -14.45 11.97 -4.60
N ASP A 388 -14.04 12.53 -5.73
CA ASP A 388 -14.69 13.67 -6.36
C ASP A 388 -15.97 13.25 -7.11
N ASP A 389 -16.68 14.24 -7.67
CA ASP A 389 -17.96 13.99 -8.35
C ASP A 389 -17.78 13.26 -9.69
N GLU A 390 -16.67 13.48 -10.39
CA GLU A 390 -16.34 12.78 -11.63
C GLU A 390 -16.05 11.30 -11.35
N GLN A 391 -15.22 11.01 -10.34
CA GLN A 391 -14.95 9.65 -9.89
C GLN A 391 -16.22 8.92 -9.44
N ARG A 392 -17.12 9.61 -8.74
CA ARG A 392 -18.41 9.02 -8.36
C ARG A 392 -19.29 8.73 -9.57
N SER A 393 -19.37 9.63 -10.52
CA SER A 393 -20.16 9.46 -11.74
C SER A 393 -19.67 8.30 -12.59
N ILE A 394 -18.37 8.22 -12.84
CA ILE A 394 -17.80 7.10 -13.59
C ILE A 394 -17.90 5.79 -12.79
N GLY A 395 -17.73 5.85 -11.48
CA GLY A 395 -17.87 4.70 -10.59
C GLY A 395 -19.26 4.09 -10.63
N GLN A 396 -20.33 4.88 -10.73
CA GLN A 396 -21.69 4.37 -10.91
C GLN A 396 -21.84 3.57 -12.21
N LYS A 397 -21.30 4.07 -13.32
CA LYS A 397 -21.31 3.35 -14.59
C LYS A 397 -20.55 2.04 -14.53
N LEU A 398 -19.34 2.05 -13.95
CA LEU A 398 -18.53 0.84 -13.79
C LEU A 398 -19.18 -0.17 -12.84
N SER A 399 -19.88 0.28 -11.82
CA SER A 399 -20.65 -0.61 -10.92
C SER A 399 -21.79 -1.32 -11.66
N ILE A 400 -22.43 -0.68 -12.63
CA ILE A 400 -23.46 -1.33 -13.48
C ILE A 400 -22.79 -2.39 -14.39
N ILE A 401 -21.62 -2.10 -14.93
CA ILE A 401 -20.85 -3.10 -15.70
C ILE A 401 -20.53 -4.33 -14.83
N LEU A 402 -20.05 -4.12 -13.61
CA LEU A 402 -19.78 -5.18 -12.66
C LEU A 402 -21.05 -5.97 -12.31
N ALA A 403 -22.14 -5.28 -12.02
CA ALA A 403 -23.44 -5.90 -11.70
C ALA A 403 -23.96 -6.78 -12.83
N ILE A 404 -23.84 -6.33 -14.10
CA ILE A 404 -24.24 -7.13 -15.26
C ILE A 404 -23.32 -8.35 -15.41
N ALA A 405 -22.00 -8.17 -15.25
CA ALA A 405 -21.06 -9.28 -15.31
C ALA A 405 -21.39 -10.36 -14.26
N GLU A 406 -21.70 -9.97 -13.03
CA GLU A 406 -22.11 -10.86 -11.95
C GLU A 406 -23.45 -11.56 -12.27
N ALA A 407 -24.46 -10.81 -12.69
CA ALA A 407 -25.75 -11.37 -13.06
C ALA A 407 -25.67 -12.39 -14.21
N LEU A 408 -24.66 -12.27 -15.08
CA LEU A 408 -24.39 -13.24 -16.16
C LEU A 408 -23.86 -14.59 -15.67
N ASP A 409 -23.44 -14.70 -14.43
CA ASP A 409 -23.02 -15.95 -13.78
C ASP A 409 -23.71 -16.17 -12.42
N GLU A 410 -24.95 -15.69 -12.26
CA GLU A 410 -25.75 -15.86 -11.03
C GLU A 410 -25.88 -17.32 -10.60
N SER A 411 -25.84 -18.26 -11.56
CA SER A 411 -25.90 -19.70 -11.29
C SER A 411 -24.53 -20.31 -10.92
N HIS A 412 -23.42 -19.56 -11.05
CA HIS A 412 -22.03 -20.03 -10.90
C HIS A 412 -21.64 -21.18 -11.86
N GLU A 413 -22.36 -21.34 -12.97
CA GLU A 413 -22.13 -22.41 -13.96
C GLU A 413 -21.29 -21.97 -15.17
N GLN A 414 -20.94 -20.66 -15.28
CA GLN A 414 -20.12 -20.08 -16.35
C GLN A 414 -20.68 -20.36 -17.77
N LEU A 415 -21.98 -20.21 -17.93
CA LEU A 415 -22.69 -20.59 -19.14
C LEU A 415 -22.54 -19.58 -20.30
N VAL A 416 -22.10 -18.34 -20.05
CA VAL A 416 -21.91 -17.35 -21.11
C VAL A 416 -20.64 -17.66 -21.90
N MET A 417 -20.81 -18.05 -23.16
CA MET A 417 -19.73 -18.41 -24.07
C MET A 417 -19.09 -17.20 -24.72
N ASN A 418 -19.93 -16.24 -25.14
CA ASN A 418 -19.48 -14.99 -25.76
C ASN A 418 -20.44 -13.83 -25.45
N LEU A 419 -19.90 -12.61 -25.43
CA LEU A 419 -20.63 -11.36 -25.34
C LEU A 419 -20.31 -10.49 -26.53
N ASP A 420 -21.33 -9.90 -27.14
CA ASP A 420 -21.17 -8.87 -28.16
C ASP A 420 -22.16 -7.73 -27.89
N SER A 421 -21.81 -6.49 -28.27
CA SER A 421 -22.65 -5.32 -28.04
C SER A 421 -22.76 -4.44 -29.27
N ARG A 422 -24.00 -4.06 -29.64
CA ARG A 422 -24.28 -3.06 -30.66
C ARG A 422 -24.78 -1.79 -30.00
N ILE A 423 -24.09 -0.70 -30.23
CA ILE A 423 -24.36 0.60 -29.58
C ILE A 423 -24.90 1.57 -30.57
N SER A 424 -26.09 2.09 -30.30
CA SER A 424 -26.73 3.20 -31.03
C SER A 424 -26.90 4.43 -30.12
N PRO A 425 -27.35 5.60 -30.63
CA PRO A 425 -27.59 6.79 -29.81
C PRO A 425 -28.55 6.57 -28.64
N ASP A 426 -29.58 5.75 -28.80
CA ASP A 426 -30.66 5.58 -27.84
C ASP A 426 -30.65 4.21 -27.14
N GLU A 427 -29.89 3.24 -27.67
CA GLU A 427 -29.97 1.84 -27.27
C GLU A 427 -28.58 1.20 -27.23
N VAL A 428 -28.43 0.24 -26.32
CA VAL A 428 -27.35 -0.74 -26.30
C VAL A 428 -28.01 -2.12 -26.38
N ARG A 429 -27.69 -2.89 -27.44
CA ARG A 429 -28.12 -4.28 -27.55
C ARG A 429 -26.98 -5.18 -27.14
N LEU A 430 -27.17 -5.91 -26.04
CA LEU A 430 -26.22 -6.90 -25.52
C LEU A 430 -26.63 -8.29 -26.01
N ILE A 431 -25.78 -8.92 -26.83
CA ILE A 431 -25.98 -10.27 -27.40
C ILE A 431 -25.19 -11.24 -26.57
N ILE A 432 -25.89 -12.24 -25.98
CA ILE A 432 -25.32 -13.22 -25.04
C ILE A 432 -25.42 -14.60 -25.65
N GLN A 433 -24.30 -15.19 -25.98
CA GLN A 433 -24.25 -16.56 -26.51
C GLN A 433 -24.08 -17.58 -25.37
N TYR A 434 -24.89 -18.63 -25.38
CA TYR A 434 -24.91 -19.66 -24.36
C TYR A 434 -25.25 -21.05 -24.94
N PRO A 435 -24.90 -22.18 -24.25
CA PRO A 435 -25.17 -23.53 -24.75
C PRO A 435 -26.67 -23.83 -24.82
N LYS A 436 -27.18 -24.26 -25.98
CA LYS A 436 -28.61 -24.48 -26.27
C LYS A 436 -29.34 -25.40 -25.29
N HIS A 437 -28.63 -26.35 -24.70
CA HIS A 437 -29.21 -27.37 -23.82
C HIS A 437 -29.15 -27.02 -22.32
N ARG A 438 -28.72 -25.82 -22.00
CA ARG A 438 -28.60 -25.36 -20.60
C ARG A 438 -29.74 -24.41 -20.27
N ASP A 439 -30.27 -24.59 -19.07
CA ASP A 439 -31.25 -23.67 -18.50
C ASP A 439 -30.51 -22.42 -17.99
N ILE A 440 -30.96 -21.23 -18.39
CA ILE A 440 -30.39 -19.93 -18.01
C ILE A 440 -31.44 -18.98 -17.43
N ASP A 441 -32.57 -19.47 -16.98
CA ASP A 441 -33.68 -18.61 -16.53
C ASP A 441 -33.31 -17.80 -15.28
N ILE A 442 -32.48 -18.37 -14.39
CA ILE A 442 -31.95 -17.63 -13.24
C ILE A 442 -31.09 -16.44 -13.72
N THR A 443 -30.18 -16.69 -14.65
CA THR A 443 -29.31 -15.68 -15.26
C THR A 443 -30.12 -14.61 -16.00
N LYS A 444 -31.12 -14.99 -16.79
CA LYS A 444 -32.03 -14.06 -17.47
C LYS A 444 -32.72 -13.13 -16.47
N GLY A 445 -33.34 -13.70 -15.43
CA GLY A 445 -34.04 -12.95 -14.42
C GLY A 445 -33.12 -12.01 -13.63
N ALA A 446 -31.86 -12.38 -13.42
CA ALA A 446 -30.87 -11.51 -12.76
C ALA A 446 -30.48 -10.31 -13.65
N VAL A 447 -30.17 -10.55 -14.93
CA VAL A 447 -29.77 -9.51 -15.90
C VAL A 447 -30.93 -8.53 -16.18
N GLU A 448 -32.18 -9.04 -16.31
CA GLU A 448 -33.36 -8.20 -16.55
C GLU A 448 -33.58 -7.13 -15.47
N LYS A 449 -33.26 -7.42 -14.20
CA LYS A 449 -33.33 -6.46 -13.10
C LYS A 449 -32.42 -5.26 -13.30
N LEU A 450 -31.38 -5.39 -14.10
CA LEU A 450 -30.37 -4.34 -14.34
C LEU A 450 -30.70 -3.42 -15.52
N VAL A 451 -31.73 -3.70 -16.33
CA VAL A 451 -32.18 -2.85 -17.45
C VAL A 451 -32.54 -1.42 -16.99
N LYS A 452 -33.29 -1.29 -15.90
CA LYS A 452 -33.66 0.03 -15.36
C LYS A 452 -32.48 0.78 -14.77
N PRO A 453 -31.64 0.19 -13.91
CA PRO A 453 -30.38 0.79 -13.46
C PRO A 453 -29.48 1.22 -14.61
N PHE A 454 -29.29 0.39 -15.61
CA PHE A 454 -28.50 0.72 -16.80
C PHE A 454 -29.02 1.98 -17.50
N LYS A 455 -30.34 2.03 -17.81
CA LYS A 455 -30.97 3.19 -18.45
C LYS A 455 -30.77 4.48 -17.64
N LYS A 456 -30.86 4.37 -16.31
CA LYS A 456 -30.65 5.52 -15.42
C LYS A 456 -29.25 6.10 -15.54
N GLU A 457 -28.23 5.26 -15.56
CA GLU A 457 -26.81 5.70 -15.53
C GLU A 457 -26.27 6.03 -16.93
N PHE A 458 -26.58 5.22 -17.94
CA PHE A 458 -26.07 5.40 -19.31
C PHE A 458 -26.97 6.27 -20.19
N LYS A 459 -28.19 6.60 -19.74
CA LYS A 459 -29.20 7.38 -20.48
C LYS A 459 -29.57 6.73 -21.83
N ARG A 460 -29.48 5.39 -21.91
CA ARG A 460 -29.82 4.58 -23.08
C ARG A 460 -30.62 3.35 -22.66
N GLN A 461 -31.46 2.83 -23.54
CA GLN A 461 -32.15 1.56 -23.30
C GLN A 461 -31.13 0.41 -23.39
N LEU A 462 -31.25 -0.59 -22.50
CA LEU A 462 -30.53 -1.87 -22.64
C LEU A 462 -31.51 -2.90 -23.18
N GLU A 463 -31.22 -3.44 -24.36
CA GLU A 463 -31.88 -4.62 -24.92
C GLU A 463 -30.97 -5.84 -24.78
N ILE A 464 -31.57 -6.97 -24.41
CA ILE A 464 -30.82 -8.23 -24.18
C ILE A 464 -31.31 -9.26 -25.18
N GLU A 465 -30.39 -9.72 -26.01
CA GLU A 465 -30.61 -10.75 -26.98
C GLU A 465 -29.93 -12.07 -26.54
N TRP A 466 -30.71 -13.08 -26.26
CA TRP A 466 -30.23 -14.40 -25.85
C TRP A 466 -30.09 -15.31 -27.07
N SER A 467 -28.85 -15.73 -27.40
CA SER A 467 -28.51 -16.50 -28.60
C SER A 467 -28.01 -17.91 -28.21
N PRO A 468 -28.88 -18.93 -28.19
CA PRO A 468 -28.45 -20.31 -27.94
C PRO A 468 -27.59 -20.86 -29.09
N GLN A 469 -26.47 -21.51 -28.76
CA GLN A 469 -25.52 -22.11 -29.71
C GLN A 469 -25.49 -23.63 -29.61
#